data_9fd11183a4b12306cb33f14a15b066cc
#
_entry.id   9fd11183a4b12306cb33f14a15b066cc
#
_cell.length_a   1.000
_cell.length_b   1.000
_cell.length_c   1.000
_cell.angle_alpha   90.00
_cell.angle_beta   90.00
_cell.angle_gamma   90.00
#
_symmetry.space_group_name_H-M   'P 1'
#
loop_
_entity.id
_entity.type
_entity.pdbx_description
1 polymer ?
#
loop_
_entity_poly.entity_id
_entity_poly.type
_entity_poly.pdbx_seq_one_letter_code
_entity_poly.pdbx_strand_id
1 'polypeptide(L)'
;MNYHADVCIVGAGPAGTLLAYLLAQKGLSVILLEQNSALGQAFRGEHLNEEGEAVLKNHHLFEAVESLGVLRMEKLEYYADGRPFKTIYPDEAVGHLGIHVPQKHLLKAIIQKVQLLPNFTCLLHTKVIKLVMDASGYYKGVTAIKGGDTIKINSQLIIGADGRYSTIRKQAHIDAQKHKHGFDLLWAKIPASPGWEPSIKMALIEDKQLSLFTQVGGFIQIGWNIEQGSFPQLRKQVFTPFIQQLSDAFPELAKTVTERITSWRDFVLLDVFSSHCHSWGTKGLVLLGDAVHTMTPTGAFGLNSALKDAECLASLLNKDTLAHFNVQDFQQMRKQAIEEVLAKQIEKEQTFADNFINKAS
;
A
#
# COMPACT_ATOMS: atom_id res chain seq x y z
N MET A 1 18.78 3.72 26.02
CA MET A 1 17.82 4.85 26.21
C MET A 1 16.43 4.28 26.41
N ASN A 2 15.63 4.94 27.26
CA ASN A 2 14.23 4.56 27.50
C ASN A 2 13.33 5.69 27.04
N TYR A 3 12.28 5.33 26.28
CA TYR A 3 11.26 6.25 25.80
C TYR A 3 9.91 5.88 26.40
N HIS A 4 9.01 6.86 26.54
CA HIS A 4 7.65 6.68 27.05
C HIS A 4 6.66 7.43 26.16
N ALA A 5 5.55 6.82 25.84
CA ALA A 5 4.45 7.43 25.09
C ALA A 5 3.12 6.76 25.45
N ASP A 6 2.01 7.41 25.14
CA ASP A 6 0.70 6.79 25.21
C ASP A 6 0.58 5.68 24.18
N VAL A 7 1.05 5.95 22.95
CA VAL A 7 0.97 5.01 21.82
C VAL A 7 2.34 4.86 21.14
N CYS A 8 2.76 3.62 20.93
CA CYS A 8 3.91 3.25 20.12
C CYS A 8 3.43 2.63 18.79
N ILE A 9 3.71 3.28 17.66
CA ILE A 9 3.36 2.80 16.32
C ILE A 9 4.61 2.25 15.66
N VAL A 10 4.55 0.99 15.20
CA VAL A 10 5.64 0.30 14.51
C VAL A 10 5.32 0.20 13.03
N GLY A 11 6.10 0.92 12.21
CA GLY A 11 5.94 1.04 10.77
C GLY A 11 5.39 2.41 10.35
N ALA A 12 6.21 3.18 9.62
CA ALA A 12 5.85 4.49 9.08
C ALA A 12 5.37 4.42 7.62
N GLY A 13 4.56 3.40 7.30
CA GLY A 13 3.77 3.35 6.09
C GLY A 13 2.55 4.28 6.15
N PRO A 14 1.69 4.31 5.11
CA PRO A 14 0.53 5.20 5.05
C PRO A 14 -0.37 5.13 6.28
N ALA A 15 -0.74 3.90 6.71
CA ALA A 15 -1.60 3.70 7.88
C ALA A 15 -0.95 4.22 9.17
N GLY A 16 0.30 3.81 9.46
CA GLY A 16 1.00 4.19 10.68
C GLY A 16 1.27 5.69 10.77
N THR A 17 1.64 6.31 9.65
CA THR A 17 1.92 7.75 9.59
C THR A 17 0.65 8.58 9.74
N LEU A 18 -0.45 8.20 9.07
CA LEU A 18 -1.73 8.86 9.22
C LEU A 18 -2.26 8.72 10.65
N LEU A 19 -2.24 7.51 11.21
CA LEU A 19 -2.67 7.26 12.59
C LEU A 19 -1.85 8.10 13.59
N ALA A 20 -0.52 8.18 13.41
CA ALA A 20 0.33 9.00 14.26
C ALA A 20 -0.11 10.47 14.27
N TYR A 21 -0.42 11.03 13.10
CA TYR A 21 -0.92 12.39 12.98
C TYR A 21 -2.26 12.58 13.70
N LEU A 22 -3.22 11.70 13.45
CA LEU A 22 -4.56 11.79 14.03
C LEU A 22 -4.57 11.67 15.56
N LEU A 23 -3.75 10.76 16.11
CA LEU A 23 -3.64 10.57 17.56
C LEU A 23 -2.89 11.74 18.23
N ALA A 24 -1.83 12.24 17.60
CA ALA A 24 -1.10 13.39 18.11
C ALA A 24 -1.98 14.66 18.14
N GLN A 25 -2.84 14.87 17.12
CA GLN A 25 -3.83 15.96 17.12
C GLN A 25 -4.82 15.86 18.29
N LYS A 26 -5.15 14.65 18.73
CA LYS A 26 -6.00 14.41 19.91
C LYS A 26 -5.25 14.54 21.24
N GLY A 27 -3.99 14.98 21.21
CA GLY A 27 -3.15 15.22 22.39
C GLY A 27 -2.54 13.96 23.01
N LEU A 28 -2.65 12.79 22.38
CA LEU A 28 -1.91 11.59 22.78
C LEU A 28 -0.43 11.77 22.47
N SER A 29 0.45 11.31 23.36
CA SER A 29 1.88 11.21 23.05
C SER A 29 2.14 9.99 22.16
N VAL A 30 2.77 10.21 21.00
CA VAL A 30 2.98 9.18 19.98
C VAL A 30 4.44 9.03 19.61
N ILE A 31 4.92 7.80 19.63
CA ILE A 31 6.22 7.43 19.08
C ILE A 31 6.00 6.55 17.85
N LEU A 32 6.47 7.02 16.68
CA LEU A 32 6.44 6.31 15.41
C LEU A 32 7.83 5.74 15.12
N LEU A 33 7.91 4.42 14.90
CA LEU A 33 9.15 3.70 14.62
C LEU A 33 9.21 3.27 13.16
N GLU A 34 10.34 3.50 12.48
CA GLU A 34 10.59 3.04 11.12
C GLU A 34 11.99 2.42 11.01
N GLN A 35 12.06 1.22 10.45
CA GLN A 35 13.33 0.50 10.30
C GLN A 35 14.26 1.10 9.24
N ASN A 36 13.69 1.74 8.21
CA ASN A 36 14.45 2.38 7.14
C ASN A 36 14.99 3.75 7.60
N SER A 37 16.04 4.20 6.94
CA SER A 37 16.65 5.52 7.18
C SER A 37 15.85 6.69 6.60
N ALA A 38 14.93 6.40 5.67
CA ALA A 38 14.04 7.38 5.07
C ALA A 38 12.66 6.77 4.77
N LEU A 39 11.66 7.62 4.64
CA LEU A 39 10.28 7.22 4.35
C LEU A 39 10.04 7.04 2.85
N GLY A 40 9.13 6.14 2.48
CA GLY A 40 8.68 5.99 1.10
C GLY A 40 9.74 5.42 0.13
N GLN A 41 10.74 4.70 0.63
CA GLN A 41 11.77 4.08 -0.21
C GLN A 41 11.31 2.79 -0.90
N ALA A 42 10.32 2.11 -0.34
CA ALA A 42 9.82 0.87 -0.92
C ALA A 42 8.83 1.17 -2.05
N PHE A 43 8.99 0.45 -3.16
CA PHE A 43 8.00 0.45 -4.23
C PHE A 43 6.69 -0.18 -3.72
N ARG A 44 5.59 0.57 -3.75
CA ARG A 44 4.28 0.18 -3.22
C ARG A 44 3.17 0.66 -4.15
N GLY A 45 1.94 0.24 -3.87
CA GLY A 45 0.77 0.81 -4.52
C GLY A 45 0.66 2.31 -4.20
N GLU A 46 0.50 3.13 -5.25
CA GLU A 46 0.51 4.59 -5.19
C GLU A 46 -0.78 5.19 -5.79
N HIS A 47 -1.84 4.38 -5.85
CA HIS A 47 -3.12 4.80 -6.43
C HIS A 47 -4.14 5.07 -5.33
N LEU A 48 -4.57 6.31 -5.24
CA LEU A 48 -5.59 6.78 -4.32
C LEU A 48 -6.95 6.78 -5.03
N ASN A 49 -7.94 6.10 -4.47
CA ASN A 49 -9.32 6.16 -4.93
C ASN A 49 -10.10 7.26 -4.18
N GLU A 50 -11.38 7.43 -4.51
CA GLU A 50 -12.27 8.42 -3.88
C GLU A 50 -12.32 8.29 -2.35
N GLU A 51 -12.34 7.06 -1.82
CA GLU A 51 -12.38 6.84 -0.37
C GLU A 51 -11.10 7.30 0.33
N GLY A 52 -9.93 6.98 -0.24
CA GLY A 52 -8.65 7.42 0.29
C GLY A 52 -8.45 8.94 0.14
N GLU A 53 -8.92 9.51 -0.96
CA GLU A 53 -8.96 10.97 -1.16
C GLU A 53 -9.85 11.65 -0.10
N ALA A 54 -11.04 11.10 0.15
CA ALA A 54 -11.96 11.61 1.17
C ALA A 54 -11.32 11.61 2.57
N VAL A 55 -10.63 10.51 2.95
CA VAL A 55 -9.90 10.45 4.23
C VAL A 55 -8.90 11.59 4.33
N LEU A 56 -8.10 11.83 3.29
CA LEU A 56 -7.11 12.91 3.32
C LEU A 56 -7.76 14.30 3.35
N LYS A 57 -8.86 14.50 2.64
CA LYS A 57 -9.64 15.76 2.67
C LYS A 57 -10.27 16.02 4.04
N ASN A 58 -10.90 15.00 4.65
CA ASN A 58 -11.52 15.09 5.97
C ASN A 58 -10.53 15.55 7.05
N HIS A 59 -9.26 15.20 6.89
CA HIS A 59 -8.21 15.54 7.85
C HIS A 59 -7.30 16.69 7.38
N HIS A 60 -7.72 17.46 6.37
CA HIS A 60 -6.98 18.63 5.82
C HIS A 60 -5.53 18.30 5.42
N LEU A 61 -5.32 17.10 4.87
CA LEU A 61 -4.02 16.61 4.41
C LEU A 61 -3.90 16.63 2.88
N PHE A 62 -5.02 16.58 2.16
CA PHE A 62 -5.00 16.40 0.70
C PHE A 62 -4.27 17.55 -0.02
N GLU A 63 -4.52 18.80 0.33
CA GLU A 63 -3.86 19.97 -0.27
C GLU A 63 -2.33 19.93 -0.08
N ALA A 64 -1.87 19.48 1.10
CA ALA A 64 -0.44 19.32 1.35
C ALA A 64 0.18 18.20 0.52
N VAL A 65 -0.55 17.12 0.26
CA VAL A 65 -0.13 16.04 -0.64
C VAL A 65 -0.11 16.52 -2.07
N GLU A 66 -1.16 17.20 -2.51
CA GLU A 66 -1.31 17.76 -3.87
C GLU A 66 -0.22 18.75 -4.22
N SER A 67 0.18 19.62 -3.28
CA SER A 67 1.26 20.58 -3.46
C SER A 67 2.63 19.94 -3.72
N LEU A 68 2.82 18.69 -3.34
CA LEU A 68 4.04 17.92 -3.63
C LEU A 68 3.99 17.22 -5.00
N GLY A 69 2.85 17.27 -5.66
CA GLY A 69 2.60 16.69 -6.98
C GLY A 69 1.85 15.35 -6.90
N VAL A 70 0.71 15.33 -7.57
CA VAL A 70 -0.15 14.18 -7.80
C VAL A 70 -0.53 14.13 -9.27
N LEU A 71 -1.10 13.01 -9.74
CA LEU A 71 -1.58 12.88 -11.11
C LEU A 71 -2.94 12.20 -11.12
N ARG A 72 -3.97 12.89 -11.59
CA ARG A 72 -5.31 12.35 -11.77
C ARG A 72 -5.39 11.52 -13.04
N MET A 73 -5.98 10.33 -12.97
CA MET A 73 -6.20 9.47 -14.14
C MET A 73 -7.45 9.93 -14.86
N GLU A 74 -7.28 10.33 -16.13
CA GLU A 74 -8.35 10.88 -16.96
C GLU A 74 -9.14 9.81 -17.71
N LYS A 75 -8.53 8.62 -17.93
CA LYS A 75 -9.16 7.52 -18.64
C LYS A 75 -8.54 6.16 -18.30
N LEU A 76 -9.33 5.12 -18.49
CA LEU A 76 -8.92 3.71 -18.52
C LEU A 76 -9.17 3.15 -19.91
N GLU A 77 -8.13 2.65 -20.56
CA GLU A 77 -8.17 2.14 -21.92
C GLU A 77 -7.83 0.63 -21.93
N TYR A 78 -8.63 -0.14 -22.65
CA TYR A 78 -8.35 -1.56 -22.94
C TYR A 78 -7.80 -1.69 -24.34
N TYR A 79 -6.64 -2.32 -24.46
CA TYR A 79 -5.88 -2.48 -25.69
C TYR A 79 -5.96 -3.91 -26.20
N ALA A 80 -6.10 -4.02 -27.51
CA ALA A 80 -6.00 -5.27 -28.23
C ALA A 80 -5.39 -5.02 -29.61
N ASP A 81 -4.52 -5.91 -30.07
CA ASP A 81 -3.80 -5.79 -31.35
C ASP A 81 -3.12 -4.42 -31.52
N GLY A 82 -2.52 -3.93 -30.41
CA GLY A 82 -1.81 -2.65 -30.37
C GLY A 82 -2.70 -1.40 -30.44
N ARG A 83 -4.02 -1.52 -30.25
CA ARG A 83 -4.97 -0.40 -30.36
C ARG A 83 -5.99 -0.41 -29.23
N PRO A 84 -6.42 0.78 -28.75
CA PRO A 84 -7.52 0.85 -27.79
C PRO A 84 -8.83 0.47 -28.48
N PHE A 85 -9.63 -0.42 -27.85
CA PHE A 85 -10.95 -0.80 -28.34
C PHE A 85 -12.08 -0.43 -27.38
N LYS A 86 -11.74 -0.12 -26.12
CA LYS A 86 -12.69 0.31 -25.09
C LYS A 86 -12.02 1.37 -24.23
N THR A 87 -12.70 2.51 -24.05
CA THR A 87 -12.25 3.57 -23.15
C THR A 87 -13.34 3.87 -22.13
N ILE A 88 -12.93 3.99 -20.86
CA ILE A 88 -13.79 4.38 -19.74
C ILE A 88 -13.29 5.74 -19.25
N TYR A 89 -14.20 6.69 -19.15
CA TYR A 89 -13.96 8.00 -18.57
C TYR A 89 -14.51 8.06 -17.14
N PRO A 90 -14.01 8.94 -16.28
CA PRO A 90 -14.55 9.15 -14.96
C PRO A 90 -15.98 9.71 -15.02
N ASP A 91 -16.69 9.49 -13.92
CA ASP A 91 -17.93 10.24 -13.66
C ASP A 91 -17.58 11.75 -13.56
N GLU A 92 -18.44 12.60 -14.17
CA GLU A 92 -18.22 14.05 -14.18
C GLU A 92 -18.15 14.67 -12.77
N ALA A 93 -18.90 14.10 -11.81
CA ALA A 93 -18.89 14.56 -10.43
C ALA A 93 -17.58 14.23 -9.69
N VAL A 94 -16.88 13.17 -10.10
CA VAL A 94 -15.60 12.74 -9.51
C VAL A 94 -14.41 13.34 -10.25
N GLY A 95 -14.47 13.39 -11.58
CA GLY A 95 -13.47 14.02 -12.45
C GLY A 95 -12.17 13.23 -12.63
N HIS A 96 -12.05 12.02 -12.08
CA HIS A 96 -10.88 11.15 -12.26
C HIS A 96 -11.18 9.68 -11.96
N LEU A 97 -10.39 8.76 -12.52
CA LEU A 97 -10.43 7.32 -12.25
C LEU A 97 -9.42 6.90 -11.16
N GLY A 98 -9.16 7.80 -10.23
CA GLY A 98 -8.18 7.70 -9.18
C GLY A 98 -6.99 8.64 -9.40
N ILE A 99 -6.17 8.75 -8.38
CA ILE A 99 -5.06 9.70 -8.31
C ILE A 99 -3.77 8.93 -8.03
N HIS A 100 -2.78 9.05 -8.90
CA HIS A 100 -1.43 8.60 -8.57
C HIS A 100 -0.80 9.58 -7.59
N VAL A 101 -0.48 9.06 -6.41
CA VAL A 101 0.20 9.79 -5.33
C VAL A 101 1.47 9.05 -4.98
N PRO A 102 2.65 9.56 -5.36
CA PRO A 102 3.91 8.94 -4.92
C PRO A 102 3.91 8.78 -3.40
N GLN A 103 4.18 7.56 -2.92
CA GLN A 103 4.12 7.29 -1.48
C GLN A 103 5.01 8.24 -0.67
N LYS A 104 6.17 8.63 -1.23
CA LYS A 104 7.04 9.62 -0.61
C LYS A 104 6.38 10.99 -0.43
N HIS A 105 5.48 11.40 -1.34
CA HIS A 105 4.73 12.66 -1.22
C HIS A 105 3.68 12.56 -0.11
N LEU A 106 2.90 11.48 -0.10
CA LEU A 106 1.91 11.21 0.94
C LEU A 106 2.55 11.23 2.34
N LEU A 107 3.60 10.43 2.53
CA LEU A 107 4.25 10.32 3.83
C LEU A 107 4.94 11.62 4.25
N LYS A 108 5.59 12.32 3.30
CA LYS A 108 6.24 13.61 3.57
C LYS A 108 5.21 14.66 4.03
N ALA A 109 4.08 14.78 3.32
CA ALA A 109 3.03 15.74 3.68
C ALA A 109 2.50 15.50 5.10
N ILE A 110 2.22 14.24 5.45
CA ILE A 110 1.69 13.89 6.78
C ILE A 110 2.76 14.13 7.87
N ILE A 111 4.00 13.68 7.63
CA ILE A 111 5.09 13.85 8.61
C ILE A 111 5.40 15.31 8.87
N GLN A 112 5.42 16.15 7.84
CA GLN A 112 5.62 17.59 8.02
C GLN A 112 4.56 18.23 8.92
N LYS A 113 3.31 17.78 8.80
CA LYS A 113 2.21 18.26 9.67
C LYS A 113 2.34 17.75 11.11
N VAL A 114 2.61 16.46 11.31
CA VAL A 114 2.66 15.88 12.65
C VAL A 114 3.92 16.31 13.42
N GLN A 115 5.03 16.60 12.76
CA GLN A 115 6.26 17.11 13.39
C GLN A 115 6.09 18.49 14.04
N LEU A 116 5.06 19.23 13.68
CA LEU A 116 4.72 20.50 14.34
C LEU A 116 4.06 20.30 15.72
N LEU A 117 3.66 19.07 16.06
CA LEU A 117 3.00 18.75 17.31
C LEU A 117 4.05 18.32 18.36
N PRO A 118 4.04 18.92 19.59
CA PRO A 118 5.08 18.69 20.61
C PRO A 118 5.02 17.27 21.22
N ASN A 119 3.91 16.57 21.06
CA ASN A 119 3.66 15.23 21.58
C ASN A 119 3.97 14.10 20.58
N PHE A 120 4.65 14.39 19.48
CA PHE A 120 5.06 13.42 18.46
C PHE A 120 6.57 13.23 18.41
N THR A 121 7.00 11.99 18.29
CA THR A 121 8.40 11.61 18.03
C THR A 121 8.47 10.56 16.94
N CYS A 122 9.29 10.79 15.91
CA CYS A 122 9.59 9.81 14.87
C CYS A 122 11.03 9.31 15.01
N LEU A 123 11.19 8.00 15.13
CA LEU A 123 12.49 7.35 15.19
C LEU A 123 12.71 6.51 13.93
N LEU A 124 13.43 7.08 12.96
CA LEU A 124 13.92 6.39 11.77
C LEU A 124 15.11 5.49 12.12
N HIS A 125 15.46 4.57 11.21
CA HIS A 125 16.55 3.59 11.39
C HIS A 125 16.42 2.83 12.72
N THR A 126 15.17 2.49 13.06
CA THR A 126 14.81 1.87 14.34
C THR A 126 14.01 0.59 14.08
N LYS A 127 14.67 -0.55 14.25
CA LYS A 127 14.09 -1.88 14.02
C LYS A 127 13.62 -2.49 15.33
N VAL A 128 12.32 -2.75 15.44
CA VAL A 128 11.77 -3.51 16.58
C VAL A 128 12.22 -4.95 16.51
N ILE A 129 12.72 -5.46 17.65
CA ILE A 129 13.24 -6.82 17.78
C ILE A 129 12.45 -7.66 18.78
N LYS A 130 11.71 -7.02 19.71
CA LYS A 130 10.96 -7.76 20.73
C LYS A 130 9.79 -6.93 21.26
N LEU A 131 8.64 -7.60 21.42
CA LEU A 131 7.50 -7.12 22.20
C LEU A 131 7.76 -7.34 23.70
N VAL A 132 7.30 -6.41 24.53
CA VAL A 132 7.43 -6.48 26.00
C VAL A 132 6.04 -6.61 26.60
N MET A 133 5.83 -7.66 27.42
CA MET A 133 4.60 -7.87 28.18
C MET A 133 4.85 -7.71 29.68
N ASP A 134 3.82 -7.34 30.41
CA ASP A 134 3.79 -7.45 31.88
C ASP A 134 3.36 -8.84 32.34
N ALA A 135 3.34 -9.04 33.66
CA ALA A 135 2.98 -10.33 34.27
C ALA A 135 1.50 -10.75 34.02
N SER A 136 0.65 -9.82 33.62
CA SER A 136 -0.77 -10.09 33.28
C SER A 136 -0.97 -10.48 31.80
N GLY A 137 0.12 -10.53 31.03
CA GLY A 137 0.06 -10.78 29.60
C GLY A 137 -0.37 -9.59 28.75
N TYR A 138 -0.29 -8.37 29.30
CA TYR A 138 -0.60 -7.14 28.60
C TYR A 138 0.67 -6.59 27.94
N TYR A 139 0.61 -6.26 26.64
CA TYR A 139 1.74 -5.64 25.95
C TYR A 139 1.92 -4.20 26.39
N LYS A 140 3.14 -3.87 26.86
CA LYS A 140 3.49 -2.58 27.50
C LYS A 140 4.61 -1.83 26.78
N GLY A 141 5.11 -2.34 25.66
CA GLY A 141 6.16 -1.69 24.93
C GLY A 141 6.92 -2.59 23.98
N VAL A 142 7.97 -2.05 23.42
CA VAL A 142 8.87 -2.74 22.51
C VAL A 142 10.34 -2.51 22.86
N THR A 143 11.18 -3.48 22.49
CA THR A 143 12.64 -3.31 22.42
C THR A 143 13.02 -3.16 20.95
N ALA A 144 13.84 -2.17 20.64
CA ALA A 144 14.28 -1.89 19.27
C ALA A 144 15.79 -1.63 19.21
N ILE A 145 16.37 -1.77 18.01
CA ILE A 145 17.74 -1.38 17.70
C ILE A 145 17.70 -0.10 16.87
N LYS A 146 18.43 0.92 17.32
CA LYS A 146 18.62 2.20 16.64
C LYS A 146 20.11 2.51 16.53
N GLY A 147 20.64 2.55 15.30
CA GLY A 147 22.05 2.84 15.07
C GLY A 147 23.05 1.89 15.77
N GLY A 148 22.64 0.64 16.05
CA GLY A 148 23.42 -0.36 16.78
C GLY A 148 23.09 -0.44 18.29
N ASP A 149 22.47 0.59 18.86
CA ASP A 149 22.12 0.62 20.28
C ASP A 149 20.73 0.02 20.53
N THR A 150 20.61 -0.69 21.65
CA THR A 150 19.32 -1.19 22.13
C THR A 150 18.58 -0.08 22.88
N ILE A 151 17.34 0.19 22.44
CA ILE A 151 16.43 1.12 23.09
C ILE A 151 15.15 0.41 23.53
N LYS A 152 14.50 0.93 24.56
CA LYS A 152 13.19 0.46 25.04
C LYS A 152 12.16 1.56 24.91
N ILE A 153 11.01 1.23 24.38
CA ILE A 153 9.85 2.11 24.28
C ILE A 153 8.72 1.49 25.12
N ASN A 154 8.30 2.19 26.16
CA ASN A 154 7.13 1.82 26.96
C ASN A 154 5.91 2.61 26.48
N SER A 155 4.77 1.94 26.33
CA SER A 155 3.53 2.57 25.89
C SER A 155 2.31 1.84 26.46
N GLN A 156 1.17 2.54 26.51
CA GLN A 156 -0.10 1.95 26.93
C GLN A 156 -0.70 1.08 25.81
N LEU A 157 -0.44 1.47 24.56
CA LEU A 157 -0.90 0.73 23.38
C LEU A 157 0.22 0.62 22.34
N ILE A 158 0.39 -0.56 21.76
CA ILE A 158 1.29 -0.83 20.64
C ILE A 158 0.45 -1.01 19.39
N ILE A 159 0.83 -0.32 18.31
CA ILE A 159 0.21 -0.46 17.00
C ILE A 159 1.20 -1.11 16.03
N GLY A 160 0.86 -2.30 15.52
CA GLY A 160 1.61 -2.96 14.45
C GLY A 160 1.12 -2.50 13.08
N ALA A 161 1.81 -1.55 12.45
CA ALA A 161 1.57 -1.05 11.09
C ALA A 161 2.74 -1.38 10.15
N ASP A 162 3.47 -2.47 10.45
CA ASP A 162 4.74 -2.87 9.85
C ASP A 162 4.58 -3.77 8.59
N GLY A 163 3.38 -3.76 8.00
CA GLY A 163 3.11 -4.25 6.66
C GLY A 163 2.94 -5.78 6.57
N ARG A 164 2.87 -6.28 5.31
CA ARG A 164 2.49 -7.67 4.97
C ARG A 164 3.30 -8.76 5.67
N TYR A 165 4.55 -8.51 5.99
CA TYR A 165 5.42 -9.46 6.69
C TYR A 165 5.58 -9.14 8.18
N SER A 166 4.62 -8.44 8.77
CA SER A 166 4.64 -7.89 10.12
C SER A 166 5.40 -8.74 11.15
N THR A 167 6.40 -8.11 11.75
CA THR A 167 7.15 -8.65 12.89
C THR A 167 6.31 -8.62 14.15
N ILE A 168 5.52 -7.56 14.33
CA ILE A 168 4.62 -7.38 15.47
C ILE A 168 3.58 -8.49 15.50
N ARG A 169 2.91 -8.77 14.38
CA ARG A 169 1.95 -9.86 14.25
C ARG A 169 2.56 -11.21 14.64
N LYS A 170 3.75 -11.52 14.09
CA LYS A 170 4.44 -12.80 14.36
C LYS A 170 4.81 -12.94 15.83
N GLN A 171 5.34 -11.88 16.47
CA GLN A 171 5.72 -11.91 17.86
C GLN A 171 4.53 -11.91 18.82
N ALA A 172 3.39 -11.40 18.40
CA ALA A 172 2.13 -11.49 19.14
C ALA A 172 1.40 -12.83 18.94
N HIS A 173 2.00 -13.76 18.15
CA HIS A 173 1.41 -15.06 17.81
C HIS A 173 0.02 -14.95 17.20
N ILE A 174 -0.21 -13.90 16.39
CA ILE A 174 -1.46 -13.72 15.65
C ILE A 174 -1.28 -14.33 14.26
N ASP A 175 -2.05 -15.38 13.98
CA ASP A 175 -2.00 -16.10 12.71
C ASP A 175 -2.69 -15.30 11.60
N ALA A 176 -2.10 -15.38 10.41
CA ALA A 176 -2.68 -14.82 9.19
C ALA A 176 -2.91 -15.95 8.18
N GLN A 177 -4.14 -16.10 7.75
CA GLN A 177 -4.48 -16.98 6.64
C GLN A 177 -4.06 -16.33 5.33
N LYS A 178 -3.20 -17.01 4.57
CA LYS A 178 -2.74 -16.56 3.26
C LYS A 178 -3.51 -17.24 2.16
N HIS A 179 -3.88 -16.47 1.15
CA HIS A 179 -4.49 -16.93 -0.08
C HIS A 179 -3.61 -16.56 -1.27
N LYS A 180 -3.35 -17.54 -2.15
CA LYS A 180 -2.61 -17.37 -3.40
C LYS A 180 -3.60 -17.12 -4.54
N HIS A 181 -3.24 -16.26 -5.49
CA HIS A 181 -4.12 -15.81 -6.57
C HIS A 181 -3.74 -16.39 -7.94
N GLY A 182 -2.75 -17.30 -7.98
CA GLY A 182 -2.29 -17.95 -9.21
C GLY A 182 -1.34 -17.12 -10.06
N PHE A 183 -1.05 -15.89 -9.67
CA PHE A 183 -0.12 -15.04 -10.39
C PHE A 183 0.85 -14.31 -9.45
N ASP A 184 2.02 -13.97 -10.00
CA ASP A 184 2.94 -12.98 -9.46
C ASP A 184 2.98 -11.78 -10.40
N LEU A 185 3.55 -10.66 -9.97
CA LEU A 185 3.57 -9.43 -10.75
C LEU A 185 5.00 -8.96 -10.98
N LEU A 186 5.33 -8.75 -12.24
CA LEU A 186 6.56 -8.07 -12.65
C LEU A 186 6.30 -6.57 -12.77
N TRP A 187 7.11 -5.78 -12.07
CA TRP A 187 7.04 -4.33 -12.12
C TRP A 187 8.26 -3.77 -12.83
N ALA A 188 8.03 -2.81 -13.74
CA ALA A 188 9.07 -1.97 -14.31
C ALA A 188 8.59 -0.53 -14.38
N LYS A 189 9.53 0.40 -14.49
CA LYS A 189 9.24 1.84 -14.64
C LYS A 189 10.06 2.39 -15.81
N ILE A 190 9.38 3.03 -16.75
CA ILE A 190 9.98 3.65 -17.91
C ILE A 190 9.55 5.11 -18.03
N PRO A 191 10.32 5.98 -18.74
CA PRO A 191 9.83 7.31 -19.11
C PRO A 191 8.61 7.20 -20.02
N ALA A 192 7.66 8.10 -19.84
CA ALA A 192 6.54 8.26 -20.76
C ALA A 192 7.01 8.88 -22.09
N SER A 193 6.37 8.46 -23.19
CA SER A 193 6.59 9.09 -24.49
C SER A 193 6.05 10.54 -24.52
N PRO A 194 6.59 11.43 -25.33
CA PRO A 194 6.03 12.77 -25.55
C PRO A 194 4.54 12.69 -25.93
N GLY A 195 3.70 13.47 -25.28
CA GLY A 195 2.25 13.48 -25.53
C GLY A 195 1.47 12.35 -24.81
N TRP A 196 2.12 11.58 -23.93
CA TRP A 196 1.44 10.57 -23.13
C TRP A 196 0.50 11.22 -22.13
N GLU A 197 -0.78 10.87 -22.21
CA GLU A 197 -1.82 11.41 -21.33
C GLU A 197 -1.93 10.62 -20.01
N PRO A 198 -2.39 11.27 -18.91
CA PRO A 198 -2.66 10.61 -17.65
C PRO A 198 -3.72 9.51 -17.79
N SER A 199 -3.30 8.27 -17.82
CA SER A 199 -4.18 7.14 -18.13
C SER A 199 -3.76 5.85 -17.45
N ILE A 200 -4.72 4.94 -17.33
CA ILE A 200 -4.51 3.55 -17.03
C ILE A 200 -4.75 2.79 -18.32
N LYS A 201 -3.79 1.97 -18.78
CA LYS A 201 -3.97 1.13 -19.96
C LYS A 201 -3.84 -0.33 -19.58
N MET A 202 -4.72 -1.15 -20.14
CA MET A 202 -4.83 -2.58 -19.86
C MET A 202 -4.74 -3.37 -21.15
N ALA A 203 -3.97 -4.44 -21.16
CA ALA A 203 -3.96 -5.42 -22.25
C ALA A 203 -4.02 -6.83 -21.67
N LEU A 204 -4.50 -7.76 -22.48
CA LEU A 204 -4.44 -9.20 -22.23
C LEU A 204 -3.44 -9.79 -23.22
N ILE A 205 -2.35 -10.36 -22.68
CA ILE A 205 -1.36 -11.08 -23.47
C ILE A 205 -1.51 -12.55 -23.13
N GLU A 206 -1.99 -13.33 -24.12
CA GLU A 206 -2.46 -14.69 -23.90
C GLU A 206 -3.57 -14.69 -22.85
N ASP A 207 -3.30 -15.14 -21.63
CA ASP A 207 -4.22 -15.13 -20.48
C ASP A 207 -3.72 -14.22 -19.33
N LYS A 208 -2.66 -13.44 -19.57
CA LYS A 208 -1.99 -12.63 -18.54
C LYS A 208 -2.33 -11.15 -18.69
N GLN A 209 -2.67 -10.54 -17.58
CA GLN A 209 -2.91 -9.10 -17.52
C GLN A 209 -1.60 -8.33 -17.64
N LEU A 210 -1.57 -7.35 -18.53
CA LEU A 210 -0.56 -6.30 -18.61
C LEU A 210 -1.22 -4.95 -18.36
N SER A 211 -0.67 -4.19 -17.41
CA SER A 211 -1.22 -2.90 -16.97
C SER A 211 -0.16 -1.81 -17.03
N LEU A 212 -0.53 -0.64 -17.52
CA LEU A 212 0.30 0.55 -17.54
C LEU A 212 -0.39 1.65 -16.72
N PHE A 213 0.35 2.24 -15.79
CA PHE A 213 -0.13 3.35 -14.96
C PHE A 213 0.75 4.57 -15.17
N THR A 214 0.18 5.66 -15.62
CA THR A 214 0.89 6.93 -15.70
C THR A 214 1.26 7.41 -14.30
N GLN A 215 2.48 7.87 -14.13
CA GLN A 215 3.01 8.34 -12.85
C GLN A 215 3.47 9.79 -12.91
N VAL A 216 3.44 10.45 -11.75
CA VAL A 216 4.02 11.79 -11.56
C VAL A 216 5.47 11.81 -12.05
N GLY A 217 5.83 12.90 -12.73
CA GLY A 217 7.19 13.11 -13.24
C GLY A 217 7.46 12.51 -14.62
N GLY A 218 6.39 12.19 -15.38
CA GLY A 218 6.54 11.72 -16.77
C GLY A 218 7.04 10.28 -16.86
N PHE A 219 6.55 9.39 -16.01
CA PHE A 219 6.87 7.98 -16.03
C PHE A 219 5.63 7.12 -16.23
N ILE A 220 5.85 5.89 -16.67
CA ILE A 220 4.87 4.82 -16.76
C ILE A 220 5.35 3.66 -15.90
N GLN A 221 4.48 3.17 -15.04
CA GLN A 221 4.68 1.93 -14.32
C GLN A 221 4.03 0.80 -15.09
N ILE A 222 4.80 -0.23 -15.38
CA ILE A 222 4.36 -1.47 -16.01
C ILE A 222 4.09 -2.48 -14.92
N GLY A 223 2.92 -3.11 -14.94
CA GLY A 223 2.56 -4.24 -14.12
C GLY A 223 2.18 -5.42 -15.01
N TRP A 224 2.96 -6.48 -15.03
CA TRP A 224 2.72 -7.65 -15.87
C TRP A 224 2.55 -8.90 -15.03
N ASN A 225 1.37 -9.50 -15.09
CA ASN A 225 1.10 -10.74 -14.38
C ASN A 225 1.82 -11.91 -15.07
N ILE A 226 2.46 -12.72 -14.25
CA ILE A 226 3.07 -14.00 -14.66
C ILE A 226 2.50 -15.12 -13.79
N GLU A 227 2.60 -16.36 -14.22
CA GLU A 227 2.20 -17.50 -13.41
C GLU A 227 2.95 -17.52 -12.07
N GLN A 228 2.23 -17.77 -10.99
CA GLN A 228 2.77 -17.73 -9.64
C GLN A 228 3.93 -18.70 -9.46
N GLY A 229 5.07 -18.19 -8.98
CA GLY A 229 6.29 -18.97 -8.78
C GLY A 229 7.08 -19.28 -10.05
N SER A 230 6.65 -18.81 -11.24
CA SER A 230 7.32 -19.12 -12.52
C SER A 230 8.58 -18.29 -12.78
N PHE A 231 8.77 -17.17 -12.11
CA PHE A 231 9.86 -16.24 -12.40
C PHE A 231 11.26 -16.85 -12.39
N PRO A 232 11.63 -17.79 -11.47
CA PRO A 232 12.95 -18.43 -11.51
C PRO A 232 13.23 -19.23 -12.79
N GLN A 233 12.19 -19.79 -13.43
CA GLN A 233 12.27 -20.48 -14.71
C GLN A 233 12.21 -19.51 -15.87
N LEU A 234 11.27 -18.54 -15.82
CA LEU A 234 11.07 -17.53 -16.84
C LEU A 234 12.36 -16.74 -17.11
N ARG A 235 13.07 -16.30 -16.07
CA ARG A 235 14.33 -15.54 -16.22
C ARG A 235 15.50 -16.31 -16.81
N LYS A 236 15.36 -17.62 -17.04
CA LYS A 236 16.36 -18.45 -17.75
C LYS A 236 16.08 -18.51 -19.25
N GLN A 237 14.91 -18.08 -19.68
CA GLN A 237 14.51 -18.04 -21.08
C GLN A 237 15.12 -16.83 -21.78
N VAL A 238 15.11 -16.86 -23.12
CA VAL A 238 15.53 -15.74 -23.95
C VAL A 238 14.58 -14.56 -23.68
N PHE A 239 15.15 -13.40 -23.37
CA PHE A 239 14.39 -12.23 -22.92
C PHE A 239 13.64 -11.54 -24.05
N THR A 240 14.22 -11.46 -25.26
CA THR A 240 13.68 -10.70 -26.39
C THR A 240 12.25 -11.07 -26.77
N PRO A 241 11.86 -12.36 -26.90
CA PRO A 241 10.48 -12.72 -27.23
C PRO A 241 9.47 -12.27 -26.13
N PHE A 242 9.88 -12.30 -24.86
CA PHE A 242 9.03 -11.85 -23.76
C PHE A 242 8.77 -10.35 -23.85
N ILE A 243 9.82 -9.53 -23.98
CA ILE A 243 9.66 -8.07 -24.01
C ILE A 243 8.98 -7.58 -25.30
N GLN A 244 9.09 -8.34 -26.39
CA GLN A 244 8.42 -8.04 -27.65
C GLN A 244 6.90 -8.03 -27.49
N GLN A 245 6.31 -8.92 -26.70
CA GLN A 245 4.88 -8.97 -26.43
C GLN A 245 4.37 -7.64 -25.83
N LEU A 246 5.16 -6.99 -24.98
CA LEU A 246 4.81 -5.66 -24.44
C LEU A 246 4.84 -4.60 -25.55
N SER A 247 5.85 -4.64 -26.42
CA SER A 247 5.96 -3.72 -27.54
C SER A 247 4.83 -3.89 -28.57
N ASP A 248 4.38 -5.12 -28.77
CA ASP A 248 3.28 -5.43 -29.68
C ASP A 248 1.91 -4.99 -29.08
N ALA A 249 1.74 -5.14 -27.76
CA ALA A 249 0.55 -4.69 -27.06
C ALA A 249 0.43 -3.15 -27.02
N PHE A 250 1.57 -2.44 -26.94
CA PHE A 250 1.65 -0.98 -26.86
C PHE A 250 2.71 -0.43 -27.81
N PRO A 251 2.44 -0.37 -29.13
CA PRO A 251 3.42 0.03 -30.15
C PRO A 251 4.02 1.43 -29.90
N GLU A 252 3.26 2.34 -29.31
CA GLU A 252 3.71 3.68 -28.95
C GLU A 252 4.83 3.69 -27.91
N LEU A 253 5.04 2.60 -27.19
CA LEU A 253 6.11 2.43 -26.20
C LEU A 253 7.29 1.60 -26.71
N ALA A 254 7.20 0.96 -27.88
CA ALA A 254 8.17 -0.02 -28.36
C ALA A 254 9.62 0.49 -28.29
N LYS A 255 9.88 1.73 -28.73
CA LYS A 255 11.20 2.36 -28.65
C LYS A 255 11.66 2.49 -27.19
N THR A 256 10.85 3.10 -26.32
CA THR A 256 11.22 3.33 -24.91
C THR A 256 11.41 2.01 -24.16
N VAL A 257 10.55 1.02 -24.43
CA VAL A 257 10.67 -0.33 -23.87
C VAL A 257 12.00 -0.97 -24.25
N THR A 258 12.33 -1.00 -25.54
CA THR A 258 13.57 -1.59 -26.04
C THR A 258 14.82 -0.90 -25.48
N GLU A 259 14.80 0.42 -25.29
CA GLU A 259 15.90 1.19 -24.74
C GLU A 259 16.08 1.03 -23.22
N ARG A 260 14.98 0.80 -22.46
CA ARG A 260 14.95 0.87 -21.00
C ARG A 260 14.81 -0.46 -20.31
N ILE A 261 14.21 -1.46 -20.96
CA ILE A 261 14.01 -2.80 -20.40
C ILE A 261 14.78 -3.79 -21.24
N THR A 262 16.03 -4.02 -20.86
CA THR A 262 17.01 -4.79 -21.64
C THR A 262 17.22 -6.19 -21.10
N SER A 263 16.75 -6.46 -19.89
CA SER A 263 16.96 -7.73 -19.20
C SER A 263 15.92 -7.98 -18.10
N TRP A 264 15.87 -9.22 -17.64
CA TRP A 264 15.06 -9.61 -16.48
C TRP A 264 15.39 -8.82 -15.19
N ARG A 265 16.56 -8.17 -15.11
CA ARG A 265 16.99 -7.37 -13.95
C ARG A 265 16.27 -6.02 -13.86
N ASP A 266 15.67 -5.58 -14.95
CA ASP A 266 14.94 -4.32 -15.02
C ASP A 266 13.51 -4.46 -14.46
N PHE A 267 13.09 -5.69 -14.15
CA PHE A 267 11.87 -6.00 -13.46
C PHE A 267 12.09 -6.27 -11.96
N VAL A 268 11.17 -5.77 -11.17
CA VAL A 268 11.03 -6.13 -9.75
C VAL A 268 9.88 -7.11 -9.61
N LEU A 269 10.16 -8.29 -9.02
CA LEU A 269 9.13 -9.28 -8.72
C LEU A 269 8.38 -8.91 -7.45
N LEU A 270 7.06 -8.88 -7.54
CA LEU A 270 6.15 -8.83 -6.41
C LEU A 270 5.50 -10.21 -6.22
N ASP A 271 5.80 -10.87 -5.10
CA ASP A 271 5.08 -12.07 -4.62
C ASP A 271 3.64 -11.66 -4.26
N VAL A 272 2.68 -12.15 -5.05
CA VAL A 272 1.27 -11.78 -4.91
C VAL A 272 0.55 -12.78 -4.02
N PHE A 273 0.01 -12.27 -2.93
CA PHE A 273 -0.90 -12.98 -2.04
C PHE A 273 -1.81 -11.98 -1.32
N SER A 274 -2.97 -12.41 -0.93
CA SER A 274 -3.75 -11.76 0.12
C SER A 274 -3.61 -12.52 1.44
N SER A 275 -3.85 -11.83 2.53
CA SER A 275 -3.90 -12.49 3.85
C SER A 275 -4.82 -11.72 4.78
N HIS A 276 -5.45 -12.43 5.71
CA HIS A 276 -6.25 -11.82 6.76
C HIS A 276 -6.03 -12.52 8.10
N CYS A 277 -6.16 -11.78 9.18
CA CYS A 277 -6.09 -12.30 10.54
C CYS A 277 -7.49 -12.48 11.11
N HIS A 278 -7.72 -13.55 11.87
CA HIS A 278 -8.96 -13.73 12.62
C HIS A 278 -9.07 -12.74 13.77
N SER A 279 -7.95 -12.49 14.45
CA SER A 279 -7.86 -11.46 15.50
C SER A 279 -7.00 -10.30 15.03
N TRP A 280 -7.46 -9.09 15.24
CA TRP A 280 -6.75 -7.86 14.85
C TRP A 280 -5.87 -7.31 15.95
N GLY A 281 -5.76 -8.02 17.06
CA GLY A 281 -4.90 -7.64 18.17
C GLY A 281 -5.19 -8.44 19.44
N THR A 282 -4.63 -7.98 20.52
CA THR A 282 -4.77 -8.56 21.87
C THR A 282 -4.55 -7.47 22.92
N LYS A 283 -4.50 -7.81 24.20
CA LYS A 283 -4.33 -6.85 25.30
C LYS A 283 -3.09 -5.95 25.09
N GLY A 284 -3.33 -4.66 24.89
CA GLY A 284 -2.25 -3.66 24.68
C GLY A 284 -1.62 -3.64 23.30
N LEU A 285 -2.19 -4.36 22.33
CA LEU A 285 -1.65 -4.43 20.97
C LEU A 285 -2.78 -4.51 19.93
N VAL A 286 -2.69 -3.71 18.85
CA VAL A 286 -3.56 -3.78 17.68
C VAL A 286 -2.74 -3.76 16.39
N LEU A 287 -3.20 -4.49 15.38
CA LEU A 287 -2.64 -4.51 14.02
C LEU A 287 -3.45 -3.64 13.09
N LEU A 288 -2.80 -3.06 12.08
CA LEU A 288 -3.37 -2.08 11.17
C LEU A 288 -2.90 -2.29 9.73
N GLY A 289 -3.79 -2.11 8.75
CA GLY A 289 -3.46 -2.21 7.33
C GLY A 289 -2.89 -3.58 6.92
N ASP A 290 -1.86 -3.59 6.08
CA ASP A 290 -1.24 -4.85 5.59
C ASP A 290 -0.72 -5.77 6.71
N ALA A 291 -0.55 -5.29 7.93
CA ALA A 291 -0.16 -6.13 9.06
C ALA A 291 -1.30 -7.07 9.48
N VAL A 292 -2.54 -6.70 9.23
CA VAL A 292 -3.74 -7.47 9.58
C VAL A 292 -4.46 -8.04 8.36
N HIS A 293 -4.50 -7.30 7.24
CA HIS A 293 -5.15 -7.73 5.99
C HIS A 293 -4.34 -7.25 4.78
N THR A 294 -3.50 -8.11 4.25
CA THR A 294 -2.76 -7.84 3.02
C THR A 294 -3.66 -8.07 1.82
N MET A 295 -3.64 -7.15 0.88
CA MET A 295 -4.37 -7.23 -0.39
C MET A 295 -3.42 -7.40 -1.57
N THR A 296 -3.93 -7.92 -2.68
CA THR A 296 -3.19 -7.94 -3.94
C THR A 296 -3.16 -6.51 -4.53
N PRO A 297 -2.33 -6.24 -5.53
CA PRO A 297 -2.33 -4.93 -6.18
C PRO A 297 -3.57 -4.66 -7.03
N THR A 298 -4.37 -5.68 -7.36
CA THR A 298 -5.58 -5.56 -8.18
C THR A 298 -6.59 -4.60 -7.55
N GLY A 299 -7.02 -3.61 -8.31
CA GLY A 299 -8.00 -2.61 -7.89
C GLY A 299 -7.46 -1.56 -6.91
N ALA A 300 -6.16 -1.61 -6.56
CA ALA A 300 -5.49 -0.62 -5.70
C ALA A 300 -6.16 -0.40 -4.33
N PHE A 301 -6.76 -1.44 -3.75
CA PHE A 301 -7.54 -1.33 -2.51
C PHE A 301 -6.68 -1.20 -1.24
N GLY A 302 -5.46 -1.76 -1.21
CA GLY A 302 -4.66 -1.88 0.01
C GLY A 302 -4.30 -0.53 0.66
N LEU A 303 -3.82 0.45 -0.12
CA LEU A 303 -3.51 1.79 0.38
C LEU A 303 -4.75 2.46 0.98
N ASN A 304 -5.86 2.42 0.25
CA ASN A 304 -7.09 3.10 0.62
C ASN A 304 -7.72 2.48 1.88
N SER A 305 -7.74 1.15 1.97
CA SER A 305 -8.18 0.43 3.17
C SER A 305 -7.30 0.75 4.39
N ALA A 306 -5.99 0.86 4.21
CA ALA A 306 -5.06 1.21 5.28
C ALA A 306 -5.26 2.64 5.81
N LEU A 307 -5.60 3.61 4.96
CA LEU A 307 -5.97 4.97 5.38
C LEU A 307 -7.29 4.98 6.17
N LYS A 308 -8.30 4.25 5.69
CA LYS A 308 -9.60 4.10 6.40
C LYS A 308 -9.45 3.39 7.74
N ASP A 309 -8.57 2.42 7.85
CA ASP A 309 -8.26 1.77 9.13
C ASP A 309 -7.68 2.76 10.13
N ALA A 310 -6.73 3.60 9.69
CA ALA A 310 -6.12 4.62 10.54
C ALA A 310 -7.16 5.64 11.02
N GLU A 311 -8.06 6.11 10.14
CA GLU A 311 -9.15 7.00 10.48
C GLU A 311 -10.11 6.34 11.50
N CYS A 312 -10.54 5.11 11.24
CA CYS A 312 -11.43 4.37 12.12
C CYS A 312 -10.80 4.12 13.50
N LEU A 313 -9.57 3.62 13.56
CA LEU A 313 -8.89 3.38 14.83
C LEU A 313 -8.69 4.69 15.61
N ALA A 314 -8.33 5.77 14.91
CA ALA A 314 -8.19 7.07 15.54
C ALA A 314 -9.53 7.58 16.12
N SER A 315 -10.68 7.25 15.52
CA SER A 315 -11.98 7.66 16.06
C SER A 315 -12.29 7.04 17.44
N LEU A 316 -11.77 5.84 17.69
CA LEU A 316 -11.98 5.09 18.92
C LEU A 316 -11.01 5.48 20.06
N LEU A 317 -9.90 6.13 19.73
CA LEU A 317 -8.82 6.42 20.66
C LEU A 317 -8.77 7.90 21.04
N ASN A 318 -8.71 8.15 22.35
CA ASN A 318 -8.37 9.42 22.97
C ASN A 318 -7.76 9.16 24.37
N LYS A 319 -7.43 10.19 25.12
CA LYS A 319 -6.82 10.04 26.48
C LYS A 319 -7.70 9.26 27.45
N ASP A 320 -9.01 9.40 27.35
CA ASP A 320 -9.95 8.78 28.28
C ASP A 320 -10.24 7.31 27.91
N THR A 321 -10.29 7.02 26.60
CA THR A 321 -10.61 5.67 26.09
C THR A 321 -9.40 4.75 26.00
N LEU A 322 -8.18 5.27 25.90
CA LEU A 322 -6.98 4.49 25.65
C LEU A 322 -6.77 3.35 26.66
N ALA A 323 -6.97 3.61 27.96
CA ALA A 323 -6.79 2.61 29.02
C ALA A 323 -7.80 1.46 28.98
N HIS A 324 -8.95 1.69 28.35
CA HIS A 324 -10.07 0.75 28.24
C HIS A 324 -10.34 0.30 26.82
N PHE A 325 -9.43 0.64 25.88
CA PHE A 325 -9.60 0.31 24.47
C PHE A 325 -9.72 -1.20 24.27
N ASN A 326 -10.78 -1.59 23.58
CA ASN A 326 -11.03 -2.96 23.17
C ASN A 326 -10.82 -3.10 21.65
N VAL A 327 -9.87 -3.92 21.25
CA VAL A 327 -9.58 -4.18 19.84
C VAL A 327 -10.76 -4.76 19.06
N GLN A 328 -11.70 -5.42 19.74
CA GLN A 328 -12.89 -5.98 19.09
C GLN A 328 -13.79 -4.91 18.49
N ASP A 329 -13.85 -3.73 19.10
CA ASP A 329 -14.68 -2.63 18.59
C ASP A 329 -14.14 -2.15 17.24
N PHE A 330 -12.81 -1.96 17.13
CA PHE A 330 -12.16 -1.63 15.87
C PHE A 330 -12.35 -2.74 14.82
N GLN A 331 -12.14 -3.98 15.21
CA GLN A 331 -12.30 -5.12 14.31
C GLN A 331 -13.74 -5.22 13.77
N GLN A 332 -14.75 -5.07 14.60
CA GLN A 332 -16.17 -5.11 14.19
C GLN A 332 -16.51 -3.99 13.20
N MET A 333 -16.01 -2.77 13.43
CA MET A 333 -16.28 -1.63 12.54
C MET A 333 -15.66 -1.80 11.15
N ARG A 334 -14.53 -2.53 11.04
CA ARG A 334 -13.78 -2.60 9.79
C ARG A 334 -13.88 -3.93 9.05
N LYS A 335 -14.13 -5.03 9.79
CA LYS A 335 -14.01 -6.40 9.24
C LYS A 335 -14.91 -6.62 8.04
N GLN A 336 -16.18 -6.27 8.12
CA GLN A 336 -17.14 -6.46 7.02
C GLN A 336 -16.68 -5.72 5.75
N ALA A 337 -16.30 -4.45 5.86
CA ALA A 337 -15.84 -3.67 4.72
C ALA A 337 -14.56 -4.25 4.09
N ILE A 338 -13.66 -4.82 4.90
CA ILE A 338 -12.46 -5.49 4.40
C ILE A 338 -12.81 -6.80 3.67
N GLU A 339 -13.74 -7.60 4.20
CA GLU A 339 -14.21 -8.83 3.56
C GLU A 339 -14.87 -8.52 2.20
N GLU A 340 -15.70 -7.47 2.12
CA GLU A 340 -16.31 -7.01 0.88
C GLU A 340 -15.27 -6.55 -0.16
N VAL A 341 -14.26 -5.82 0.27
CA VAL A 341 -13.15 -5.37 -0.60
C VAL A 341 -12.34 -6.56 -1.12
N LEU A 342 -12.04 -7.54 -0.28
CA LEU A 342 -11.34 -8.76 -0.69
C LEU A 342 -12.16 -9.58 -1.69
N ALA A 343 -13.49 -9.69 -1.49
CA ALA A 343 -14.38 -10.34 -2.44
C ALA A 343 -14.40 -9.63 -3.81
N LYS A 344 -14.54 -8.30 -3.82
CA LYS A 344 -14.46 -7.47 -5.04
C LYS A 344 -13.11 -7.61 -5.74
N GLN A 345 -12.02 -7.76 -5.00
CA GLN A 345 -10.69 -7.96 -5.56
C GLN A 345 -10.59 -9.30 -6.31
N ILE A 346 -11.05 -10.39 -5.68
CA ILE A 346 -11.06 -11.72 -6.29
C ILE A 346 -11.95 -11.73 -7.53
N GLU A 347 -13.13 -11.14 -7.46
CA GLU A 347 -14.04 -10.99 -8.62
C GLU A 347 -13.34 -10.28 -9.78
N LYS A 348 -12.69 -9.13 -9.52
CA LYS A 348 -11.96 -8.39 -10.57
C LYS A 348 -10.83 -9.20 -11.19
N GLU A 349 -10.15 -10.04 -10.42
CA GLU A 349 -9.08 -10.91 -10.92
C GLU A 349 -9.62 -12.02 -11.81
N GLN A 350 -10.75 -12.64 -11.41
CA GLN A 350 -11.40 -13.72 -12.14
C GLN A 350 -12.07 -13.23 -13.43
N THR A 351 -12.67 -12.03 -13.41
CA THR A 351 -13.42 -11.48 -14.55
C THR A 351 -12.59 -10.53 -15.42
N PHE A 352 -11.30 -10.39 -15.16
CA PHE A 352 -10.46 -9.47 -15.96
C PHE A 352 -10.51 -9.78 -17.45
N ALA A 353 -10.38 -11.05 -17.82
CA ALA A 353 -10.40 -11.49 -19.21
C ALA A 353 -11.75 -11.21 -19.93
N ASP A 354 -12.86 -11.14 -19.18
CA ASP A 354 -14.20 -10.88 -19.74
C ASP A 354 -14.28 -9.49 -20.41
N ASN A 355 -13.45 -8.54 -19.99
CA ASN A 355 -13.36 -7.23 -20.63
C ASN A 355 -12.88 -7.29 -22.07
N PHE A 356 -12.30 -8.42 -22.50
CA PHE A 356 -11.74 -8.64 -23.83
C PHE A 356 -12.59 -9.56 -24.72
N ILE A 357 -13.63 -10.22 -24.18
CA ILE A 357 -14.47 -11.19 -24.90
C ILE A 357 -15.31 -10.52 -26.00
N ASN A 358 -15.80 -9.30 -25.77
CA ASN A 358 -16.68 -8.58 -26.71
C ASN A 358 -15.92 -7.89 -27.87
N LYS A 359 -14.70 -8.31 -28.17
CA LYS A 359 -13.87 -7.79 -29.25
C LYS A 359 -14.27 -8.30 -30.63
N ALA A 360 -15.12 -9.33 -30.70
CA ALA A 360 -15.46 -10.09 -31.93
C ALA A 360 -16.84 -9.75 -32.52
N SER A 361 -17.47 -8.62 -32.14
CA SER A 361 -18.72 -8.17 -32.77
C SER A 361 -18.55 -6.80 -33.43
#